data_d216a82b05cd89828278cd90b2307203
#
_entry.id   d216a82b05cd89828278cd90b2307203
#
_cell.length_a   1.000
_cell.length_b   1.000
_cell.length_c   1.000
_cell.angle_alpha   90.00
_cell.angle_beta   90.00
_cell.angle_gamma   90.00
#
_symmetry.space_group_name_H-M   'P 1'
#
loop_
_entity.id
_entity.type
_entity.pdbx_description
1 polymer ?
#
loop_
_entity_poly.entity_id
_entity_poly.type
_entity_poly.pdbx_seq_one_letter_code
_entity_poly.pdbx_strand_id
1 'polypeptide(L)'
;AIYYALKMMDIHSIHVPYYFCGSVFKMIQNTGISIKRYYLDEHLCPVLDNIGEDEGIILVNYFGCMNKRIKEILDRYKNIIIDQTHSFFSAPVFREDIFNVYSCRKFFGVPDGGFLVGMNLKDIQLKQCKISDHFLYLVKSFEYGTNSSYQEKLQSDSFFMDNYCAMSNLTRTMLSSIDYQYIADKRKKNFEALHKKLSKYNLFKLEEPEDPLYLYPFLPSENIKR
;
A
#
# COMPACT_ATOMS: atom_id res chain seq x y z
N ALA A 1 -4.97 -0.18 8.85
CA ALA A 1 -5.48 1.06 8.25
C ALA A 1 -6.74 0.76 7.41
N ILE A 2 -6.70 -0.07 6.33
CA ILE A 2 -7.88 -0.37 5.48
C ILE A 2 -9.09 -0.85 6.30
N TYR A 3 -8.90 -1.76 7.25
CA TYR A 3 -9.97 -2.22 8.14
C TYR A 3 -10.71 -1.06 8.84
N TYR A 4 -9.96 -0.09 9.35
CA TYR A 4 -10.55 1.06 10.02
C TYR A 4 -11.17 2.06 9.05
N ALA A 5 -10.61 2.24 7.86
CA ALA A 5 -11.26 3.01 6.81
C ALA A 5 -12.64 2.45 6.50
N LEU A 6 -12.74 1.14 6.26
CA LEU A 6 -14.01 0.46 6.01
C LEU A 6 -15.02 0.61 7.17
N LYS A 7 -14.56 0.59 8.42
CA LYS A 7 -15.43 0.81 9.59
C LYS A 7 -15.94 2.24 9.75
N MET A 8 -15.30 3.20 9.10
CA MET A 8 -15.71 4.61 9.11
C MET A 8 -16.66 4.96 7.97
N MET A 9 -16.64 4.16 6.90
CA MET A 9 -17.49 4.34 5.73
C MET A 9 -18.88 3.73 5.98
N ASP A 10 -19.90 4.44 5.52
CA ASP A 10 -21.29 3.94 5.51
C ASP A 10 -21.61 3.35 4.13
N ILE A 11 -21.09 2.15 3.90
CA ILE A 11 -21.21 1.44 2.63
C ILE A 11 -21.65 -0.01 2.84
N HIS A 12 -22.42 -0.56 1.92
CA HIS A 12 -22.83 -1.97 1.93
C HIS A 12 -21.93 -2.85 1.04
N SER A 13 -21.27 -2.27 0.05
CA SER A 13 -20.33 -3.00 -0.81
C SER A 13 -19.07 -2.19 -1.13
N ILE A 14 -17.99 -2.91 -1.45
CA ILE A 14 -16.69 -2.32 -1.81
C ILE A 14 -16.15 -2.93 -3.09
N HIS A 15 -15.77 -2.09 -4.03
CA HIS A 15 -15.10 -2.49 -5.26
C HIS A 15 -13.59 -2.64 -5.03
N VAL A 16 -13.05 -3.81 -5.36
CA VAL A 16 -11.64 -4.18 -5.12
C VAL A 16 -11.03 -4.72 -6.42
N PRO A 17 -9.82 -4.31 -6.81
CA PRO A 17 -9.22 -4.82 -8.05
C PRO A 17 -8.92 -6.34 -7.97
N TYR A 18 -8.91 -7.02 -9.11
CA TYR A 18 -8.43 -8.41 -9.16
C TYR A 18 -6.95 -8.51 -8.81
N TYR A 19 -6.14 -7.54 -9.21
CA TYR A 19 -4.73 -7.46 -8.83
C TYR A 19 -4.58 -6.79 -7.46
N PHE A 20 -4.84 -7.55 -6.40
CA PHE A 20 -4.85 -7.05 -5.03
C PHE A 20 -4.20 -8.03 -4.05
N CYS A 21 -3.70 -7.51 -2.93
CA CYS A 21 -3.07 -8.33 -1.90
C CYS A 21 -4.06 -9.32 -1.29
N GLY A 22 -3.76 -10.63 -1.39
CA GLY A 22 -4.65 -11.69 -0.91
C GLY A 22 -4.96 -11.63 0.58
N SER A 23 -4.00 -11.20 1.41
CA SER A 23 -4.23 -11.03 2.85
C SER A 23 -5.21 -9.90 3.16
N VAL A 24 -5.10 -8.77 2.44
CA VAL A 24 -6.04 -7.66 2.59
C VAL A 24 -7.43 -8.07 2.08
N PHE A 25 -7.50 -8.78 0.96
CA PHE A 25 -8.76 -9.31 0.44
C PHE A 25 -9.47 -10.20 1.47
N LYS A 26 -8.74 -11.15 2.07
CA LYS A 26 -9.28 -12.02 3.14
C LYS A 26 -9.75 -11.21 4.35
N MET A 27 -9.01 -10.17 4.73
CA MET A 27 -9.42 -9.27 5.82
C MET A 27 -10.75 -8.57 5.50
N ILE A 28 -10.93 -8.09 4.26
CA ILE A 28 -12.17 -7.43 3.83
C ILE A 28 -13.35 -8.43 3.88
N GLN A 29 -13.16 -9.67 3.43
CA GLN A 29 -14.18 -10.71 3.53
C GLN A 29 -14.68 -10.91 4.96
N ASN A 30 -13.79 -10.81 5.95
CA ASN A 30 -14.14 -10.96 7.36
C ASN A 30 -14.90 -9.74 7.95
N THR A 31 -15.04 -8.64 7.21
CA THR A 31 -15.83 -7.46 7.68
C THR A 31 -17.33 -7.61 7.46
N GLY A 32 -17.75 -8.54 6.62
CA GLY A 32 -19.15 -8.71 6.22
C GLY A 32 -19.62 -7.75 5.10
N ILE A 33 -18.76 -6.85 4.63
CA ILE A 33 -19.05 -5.96 3.49
C ILE A 33 -19.05 -6.80 2.21
N SER A 34 -20.03 -6.60 1.33
CA SER A 34 -20.10 -7.27 0.03
C SER A 34 -18.92 -6.82 -0.85
N ILE A 35 -18.22 -7.76 -1.48
CA ILE A 35 -17.06 -7.46 -2.33
C ILE A 35 -17.44 -7.64 -3.80
N LYS A 36 -17.24 -6.57 -4.56
CA LYS A 36 -17.30 -6.58 -6.02
C LYS A 36 -15.87 -6.47 -6.58
N ARG A 37 -15.58 -7.21 -7.64
CA ARG A 37 -14.24 -7.21 -8.23
C ARG A 37 -14.24 -6.43 -9.54
N TYR A 38 -13.16 -5.69 -9.79
CA TYR A 38 -12.95 -4.99 -11.04
C TYR A 38 -11.61 -5.32 -11.70
N TYR A 39 -11.56 -5.20 -13.01
CA TYR A 39 -10.35 -5.35 -13.80
C TYR A 39 -9.61 -4.02 -13.91
N LEU A 40 -8.33 -4.11 -14.26
CA LEU A 40 -7.49 -2.98 -14.59
C LEU A 40 -7.20 -2.99 -16.09
N ASP A 41 -7.09 -1.81 -16.67
CA ASP A 41 -6.60 -1.66 -18.04
C ASP A 41 -5.05 -1.83 -18.09
N GLU A 42 -4.49 -1.67 -19.27
CA GLU A 42 -3.05 -1.73 -19.53
C GLU A 42 -2.24 -0.66 -18.81
N HIS A 43 -2.91 0.37 -18.31
CA HIS A 43 -2.36 1.47 -17.53
C HIS A 43 -2.60 1.34 -16.02
N LEU A 44 -3.10 0.18 -15.55
CA LEU A 44 -3.49 -0.11 -14.19
C LEU A 44 -4.65 0.78 -13.65
N CYS A 45 -5.41 1.39 -14.54
CA CYS A 45 -6.61 2.14 -14.17
C CYS A 45 -7.81 1.19 -14.01
N PRO A 46 -8.76 1.52 -13.11
CA PRO A 46 -9.99 0.75 -12.96
C PRO A 46 -10.81 0.72 -14.26
N VAL A 47 -11.18 -0.48 -14.67
CA VAL A 47 -12.20 -0.70 -15.70
C VAL A 47 -13.51 -0.95 -14.97
N LEU A 48 -14.25 0.12 -14.74
CA LEU A 48 -15.50 0.12 -14.00
C LEU A 48 -16.51 1.05 -14.66
N ASP A 49 -17.75 0.59 -14.67
CA ASP A 49 -18.91 1.42 -14.93
C ASP A 49 -19.30 2.25 -13.68
N ASN A 50 -20.51 2.73 -13.61
CA ASN A 50 -21.00 3.51 -12.49
C ASN A 50 -21.01 2.69 -11.19
N ILE A 51 -20.52 3.28 -10.12
CA ILE A 51 -20.61 2.76 -8.75
C ILE A 51 -21.75 3.47 -8.04
N GLY A 52 -22.56 2.74 -7.27
CA GLY A 52 -23.65 3.30 -6.47
C GLY A 52 -23.12 4.28 -5.40
N GLU A 53 -23.96 5.22 -4.97
CA GLU A 53 -23.58 6.23 -3.97
C GLU A 53 -23.26 5.64 -2.59
N ASP A 54 -23.84 4.49 -2.26
CA ASP A 54 -23.65 3.69 -1.05
C ASP A 54 -22.63 2.55 -1.21
N GLU A 55 -21.87 2.61 -2.28
CA GLU A 55 -20.76 1.70 -2.56
C GLU A 55 -19.42 2.41 -2.47
N GLY A 56 -18.38 1.68 -2.08
CA GLY A 56 -17.03 2.20 -2.02
C GLY A 56 -16.09 1.58 -3.05
N ILE A 57 -14.94 2.18 -3.20
CA ILE A 57 -13.86 1.67 -4.06
C ILE A 57 -12.49 1.76 -3.38
N ILE A 58 -11.66 0.74 -3.57
CA ILE A 58 -10.23 0.80 -3.24
C ILE A 58 -9.46 1.07 -4.52
N LEU A 59 -8.83 2.23 -4.60
CA LEU A 59 -7.89 2.60 -5.67
C LEU A 59 -6.46 2.34 -5.18
N VAL A 60 -5.74 1.47 -5.85
CA VAL A 60 -4.37 1.12 -5.47
C VAL A 60 -3.38 1.97 -6.27
N ASN A 61 -2.50 2.67 -5.56
CA ASN A 61 -1.37 3.36 -6.19
C ASN A 61 -0.26 2.36 -6.49
N TYR A 62 -0.45 1.59 -7.56
CA TYR A 62 0.48 0.53 -7.94
C TYR A 62 1.89 1.07 -8.15
N PHE A 63 2.82 0.47 -7.42
CA PHE A 63 4.26 0.78 -7.45
C PHE A 63 4.62 2.23 -7.08
N GLY A 64 3.63 3.09 -6.83
CA GLY A 64 3.75 4.53 -6.64
C GLY A 64 3.64 5.35 -7.93
N CYS A 65 3.26 4.72 -9.05
CA CYS A 65 3.21 5.36 -10.38
C CYS A 65 1.84 5.92 -10.75
N MET A 66 0.82 5.79 -9.88
CA MET A 66 -0.57 6.08 -10.25
C MET A 66 -1.10 7.43 -9.77
N ASN A 67 -0.26 8.28 -9.15
CA ASN A 67 -0.70 9.54 -8.54
C ASN A 67 -1.53 10.42 -9.48
N LYS A 68 -1.02 10.70 -10.67
CA LYS A 68 -1.71 11.52 -11.68
C LYS A 68 -3.02 10.89 -12.10
N ARG A 69 -3.02 9.59 -12.43
CA ARG A 69 -4.20 8.86 -12.90
C ARG A 69 -5.26 8.74 -11.82
N ILE A 70 -4.88 8.50 -10.57
CA ILE A 70 -5.81 8.50 -9.44
C ILE A 70 -6.48 9.88 -9.34
N LYS A 71 -5.72 10.98 -9.38
CA LYS A 71 -6.28 12.34 -9.35
C LYS A 71 -7.29 12.60 -10.47
N GLU A 72 -7.03 12.09 -11.69
CA GLU A 72 -7.91 12.26 -12.86
C GLU A 72 -9.26 11.51 -12.73
N ILE A 73 -9.32 10.47 -11.91
CA ILE A 73 -10.54 9.63 -11.76
C ILE A 73 -11.27 9.85 -10.44
N LEU A 74 -10.73 10.64 -9.50
CA LEU A 74 -11.34 10.82 -8.17
C LEU A 74 -12.78 11.33 -8.24
N ASP A 75 -13.08 12.22 -9.17
CA ASP A 75 -14.42 12.82 -9.30
C ASP A 75 -15.47 11.87 -9.87
N ARG A 76 -15.04 10.71 -10.36
CA ARG A 76 -15.95 9.67 -10.87
C ARG A 76 -16.55 8.81 -9.77
N TYR A 77 -15.92 8.82 -8.58
CA TYR A 77 -16.24 7.89 -7.49
C TYR A 77 -16.43 8.61 -6.18
N LYS A 78 -17.25 8.02 -5.32
CA LYS A 78 -17.43 8.37 -3.91
C LYS A 78 -16.87 7.24 -3.03
N ASN A 79 -16.75 7.52 -1.73
CA ASN A 79 -16.34 6.55 -0.71
C ASN A 79 -15.05 5.80 -1.10
N ILE A 80 -13.98 6.56 -1.27
CA ILE A 80 -12.71 6.07 -1.83
C ILE A 80 -11.72 5.72 -0.70
N ILE A 81 -11.11 4.55 -0.80
CA ILE A 81 -9.86 4.23 -0.10
C ILE A 81 -8.73 4.27 -1.13
N ILE A 82 -7.78 5.19 -0.97
CA ILE A 82 -6.56 5.21 -1.76
C ILE A 82 -5.50 4.39 -1.01
N ASP A 83 -5.16 3.23 -1.56
CA ASP A 83 -4.11 2.38 -1.02
C ASP A 83 -2.73 2.88 -1.49
N GLN A 84 -2.08 3.66 -0.63
CA GLN A 84 -0.74 4.22 -0.80
C GLN A 84 0.35 3.29 -0.25
N THR A 85 0.08 1.99 -0.11
CA THR A 85 1.05 1.02 0.43
C THR A 85 2.35 0.99 -0.37
N HIS A 86 2.30 1.25 -1.68
CA HIS A 86 3.46 1.32 -2.57
C HIS A 86 3.94 2.76 -2.84
N SER A 87 3.41 3.77 -2.14
CA SER A 87 3.75 5.18 -2.35
C SER A 87 3.74 5.99 -1.05
N PHE A 88 4.58 5.58 -0.11
CA PHE A 88 4.66 6.18 1.22
C PHE A 88 4.93 7.69 1.18
N PHE A 89 5.65 8.18 0.20
CA PHE A 89 6.02 9.59 0.05
C PHE A 89 4.98 10.44 -0.68
N SER A 90 3.95 9.82 -1.26
CA SER A 90 2.88 10.56 -1.92
C SER A 90 2.00 11.29 -0.93
N ALA A 91 1.67 12.54 -1.25
CA ALA A 91 0.79 13.35 -0.43
C ALA A 91 -0.62 12.74 -0.38
N PRO A 92 -1.29 12.80 0.79
CA PRO A 92 -2.68 12.34 0.89
C PRO A 92 -3.62 13.29 0.14
N VAL A 93 -4.69 12.72 -0.39
CA VAL A 93 -5.82 13.48 -0.94
C VAL A 93 -6.81 13.76 0.16
N PHE A 94 -7.14 15.03 0.36
CA PHE A 94 -8.11 15.48 1.36
C PHE A 94 -9.46 15.79 0.69
N ARG A 95 -10.43 14.90 0.89
CA ARG A 95 -11.84 15.03 0.58
C ARG A 95 -12.61 14.25 1.66
N GLU A 96 -13.83 14.66 2.01
CA GLU A 96 -14.57 14.10 3.14
C GLU A 96 -14.84 12.59 3.04
N ASP A 97 -14.94 12.07 1.83
CA ASP A 97 -15.22 10.67 1.51
C ASP A 97 -13.97 9.90 1.05
N ILE A 98 -12.77 10.46 1.25
CA ILE A 98 -11.50 9.81 0.89
C ILE A 98 -10.68 9.45 2.12
N PHE A 99 -10.25 8.21 2.17
CA PHE A 99 -9.29 7.69 3.13
C PHE A 99 -8.00 7.26 2.43
N ASN A 100 -6.86 7.78 2.90
CA ASN A 100 -5.54 7.38 2.38
C ASN A 100 -4.90 6.40 3.37
N VAL A 101 -4.37 5.30 2.86
CA VAL A 101 -3.79 4.21 3.66
C VAL A 101 -2.34 4.00 3.28
N TYR A 102 -1.44 4.05 4.26
CA TYR A 102 0.00 3.86 4.06
C TYR A 102 0.52 2.67 4.85
N SER A 103 1.57 2.02 4.33
CA SER A 103 2.31 0.97 5.02
C SER A 103 3.77 1.37 5.18
N CYS A 104 4.28 1.32 6.43
CA CYS A 104 5.68 1.62 6.73
C CYS A 104 6.62 0.50 6.29
N ARG A 105 6.19 -0.76 6.40
CA ARG A 105 7.03 -1.96 6.16
C ARG A 105 7.54 -2.12 4.73
N LYS A 106 6.95 -1.44 3.77
CA LYS A 106 7.37 -1.47 2.36
C LYS A 106 8.58 -0.58 2.10
N PHE A 107 8.75 0.47 2.89
CA PHE A 107 9.78 1.48 2.67
C PHE A 107 10.88 1.45 3.72
N PHE A 108 10.57 0.96 4.92
CA PHE A 108 11.47 0.98 6.07
C PHE A 108 11.59 -0.41 6.70
N GLY A 109 12.72 -0.68 7.32
CA GLY A 109 12.99 -1.92 8.04
C GLY A 109 12.30 -1.94 9.42
N VAL A 110 10.98 -1.83 9.43
CA VAL A 110 10.15 -1.85 10.64
C VAL A 110 9.22 -3.06 10.66
N PRO A 111 8.88 -3.61 11.82
CA PRO A 111 8.10 -4.84 11.92
C PRO A 111 6.60 -4.65 11.68
N ASP A 112 6.07 -3.48 12.01
CA ASP A 112 4.67 -3.12 11.89
C ASP A 112 4.51 -1.67 11.42
N GLY A 113 3.31 -1.14 11.51
CA GLY A 113 3.04 0.27 11.26
C GLY A 113 2.42 0.56 9.91
N GLY A 114 1.51 1.49 9.98
CA GLY A 114 0.79 2.10 8.86
C GLY A 114 0.02 3.31 9.34
N PHE A 115 -0.40 4.13 8.39
CA PHE A 115 -1.19 5.31 8.67
C PHE A 115 -2.53 5.23 7.96
N LEU A 116 -3.53 5.79 8.59
CA LEU A 116 -4.82 6.13 8.00
C LEU A 116 -4.95 7.64 8.07
N VAL A 117 -5.13 8.29 6.92
CA VAL A 117 -5.22 9.74 6.79
C VAL A 117 -6.50 10.11 6.05
N GLY A 118 -7.27 11.05 6.59
CA GLY A 118 -8.51 11.54 6.01
C GLY A 118 -9.04 12.72 6.79
N MET A 119 -10.07 13.40 6.27
CA MET A 119 -10.71 14.54 6.92
C MET A 119 -11.68 14.10 8.05
N ASN A 120 -12.42 13.02 7.82
CA ASN A 120 -13.50 12.54 8.70
C ASN A 120 -13.07 11.31 9.52
N LEU A 121 -11.90 11.36 10.14
CA LEU A 121 -11.46 10.30 11.03
C LEU A 121 -12.22 10.36 12.37
N LYS A 122 -12.90 9.26 12.68
CA LYS A 122 -13.51 9.06 14.00
C LYS A 122 -12.42 8.65 14.99
N ASP A 123 -12.53 9.11 16.24
CA ASP A 123 -11.61 8.67 17.29
C ASP A 123 -11.82 7.16 17.55
N ILE A 124 -10.76 6.39 17.43
CA ILE A 124 -10.75 4.95 17.63
C ILE A 124 -9.74 4.62 18.72
N GLN A 125 -10.21 4.07 19.82
CA GLN A 125 -9.35 3.56 20.87
C GLN A 125 -8.71 2.24 20.41
N LEU A 126 -7.42 2.30 20.04
CA LEU A 126 -6.65 1.14 19.62
C LEU A 126 -5.75 0.64 20.74
N LYS A 127 -5.83 -0.66 21.01
CA LYS A 127 -4.82 -1.32 21.84
C LYS A 127 -3.47 -1.23 21.13
N GLN A 128 -2.44 -0.81 21.86
CA GLN A 128 -1.09 -0.73 21.31
C GLN A 128 -0.52 -2.12 21.02
N CYS A 129 0.08 -2.29 19.86
CA CYS A 129 0.71 -3.53 19.47
C CYS A 129 1.98 -3.78 20.29
N LYS A 130 2.15 -5.01 20.79
CA LYS A 130 3.40 -5.49 21.38
C LYS A 130 4.03 -6.48 20.39
N ILE A 131 5.25 -6.23 20.01
CA ILE A 131 5.90 -6.91 18.89
C ILE A 131 7.19 -7.65 19.27
N SER A 132 7.46 -7.84 20.57
CA SER A 132 8.67 -8.55 21.02
C SER A 132 8.90 -9.87 20.28
N ASP A 133 7.81 -10.65 20.11
CA ASP A 133 7.85 -11.97 19.49
C ASP A 133 7.74 -11.94 17.97
N HIS A 134 7.50 -10.75 17.38
CA HIS A 134 7.28 -10.56 15.95
C HIS A 134 8.35 -9.69 15.27
N PHE A 135 9.44 -9.38 15.98
CA PHE A 135 10.55 -8.59 15.46
C PHE A 135 11.72 -9.45 14.94
N LEU A 136 11.82 -10.69 15.40
CA LEU A 136 12.97 -11.58 15.18
C LEU A 136 13.31 -11.75 13.69
N TYR A 137 12.31 -11.79 12.81
CA TYR A 137 12.55 -11.97 11.38
C TYR A 137 13.39 -10.83 10.77
N LEU A 138 13.26 -9.59 11.27
CA LEU A 138 14.07 -8.46 10.80
C LEU A 138 15.53 -8.63 11.19
N VAL A 139 15.79 -9.01 12.43
CA VAL A 139 17.15 -9.27 12.92
C VAL A 139 17.77 -10.41 12.12
N LYS A 140 17.08 -11.55 11.98
CA LYS A 140 17.55 -12.67 11.16
C LYS A 140 17.78 -12.31 9.70
N SER A 141 16.89 -11.48 9.10
CA SER A 141 17.06 -11.02 7.73
C SER A 141 18.33 -10.20 7.55
N PHE A 142 18.66 -9.39 8.54
CA PHE A 142 19.86 -8.57 8.54
C PHE A 142 21.13 -9.41 8.73
N GLU A 143 21.14 -10.34 9.69
CA GLU A 143 22.32 -11.16 10.04
C GLU A 143 22.58 -12.28 9.02
N TYR A 144 21.52 -12.95 8.53
CA TYR A 144 21.61 -14.21 7.77
C TYR A 144 20.98 -14.16 6.39
N GLY A 145 20.42 -13.01 6.01
CA GLY A 145 19.70 -12.83 4.74
C GLY A 145 18.21 -13.20 4.82
N THR A 146 17.45 -12.70 3.86
CA THR A 146 15.98 -12.77 3.86
C THR A 146 15.41 -14.19 3.80
N ASN A 147 16.10 -15.11 3.14
CA ASN A 147 15.63 -16.50 3.01
C ASN A 147 15.61 -17.25 4.35
N SER A 148 16.57 -16.95 5.23
CA SER A 148 16.70 -17.60 6.53
C SER A 148 15.62 -17.18 7.54
N SER A 149 14.93 -16.07 7.31
CA SER A 149 13.93 -15.49 8.20
C SER A 149 12.49 -15.59 7.65
N TYR A 150 12.30 -16.33 6.56
CA TYR A 150 11.01 -16.37 5.86
C TYR A 150 9.87 -16.95 6.72
N GLN A 151 10.15 -17.99 7.51
CA GLN A 151 9.13 -18.60 8.37
C GLN A 151 8.68 -17.67 9.49
N GLU A 152 9.62 -17.00 10.16
CA GLU A 152 9.30 -16.01 11.19
C GLU A 152 8.55 -14.82 10.63
N LYS A 153 8.86 -14.43 9.38
CA LYS A 153 8.11 -13.40 8.67
C LYS A 153 6.65 -13.82 8.43
N LEU A 154 6.40 -15.06 8.01
CA LEU A 154 5.05 -15.58 7.81
C LEU A 154 4.25 -15.60 9.12
N GLN A 155 4.88 -16.00 10.23
CA GLN A 155 4.25 -15.99 11.57
C GLN A 155 3.89 -14.57 11.98
N SER A 156 4.80 -13.60 11.78
CA SER A 156 4.56 -12.19 12.05
C SER A 156 3.41 -11.65 11.18
N ASP A 157 3.40 -11.94 9.89
CA ASP A 157 2.34 -11.50 8.98
C ASP A 157 0.97 -12.09 9.38
N SER A 158 0.91 -13.35 9.80
CA SER A 158 -0.31 -13.98 10.30
C SER A 158 -0.83 -13.29 11.57
N PHE A 159 0.04 -12.99 12.52
CA PHE A 159 -0.34 -12.26 13.73
C PHE A 159 -1.02 -10.91 13.41
N PHE A 160 -0.44 -10.13 12.49
CA PHE A 160 -1.00 -8.83 12.14
C PHE A 160 -2.28 -8.91 11.30
N MET A 161 -2.57 -10.04 10.68
CA MET A 161 -3.85 -10.25 9.99
C MET A 161 -5.04 -10.36 10.97
N ASP A 162 -4.80 -10.90 12.15
CA ASP A 162 -5.86 -11.17 13.14
C ASP A 162 -5.89 -10.12 14.26
N ASN A 163 -4.84 -9.28 14.37
CA ASN A 163 -4.70 -8.29 15.45
C ASN A 163 -4.63 -6.87 14.90
N TYR A 164 -5.75 -6.18 14.91
CA TYR A 164 -5.85 -4.77 14.49
C TYR A 164 -5.49 -3.84 15.66
N CYS A 165 -4.22 -3.53 15.79
CA CYS A 165 -3.70 -2.70 16.87
C CYS A 165 -3.01 -1.43 16.36
N ALA A 166 -2.77 -0.48 17.24
CA ALA A 166 -1.98 0.71 16.96
C ALA A 166 -0.51 0.31 16.76
N MET A 167 0.21 1.08 15.97
CA MET A 167 1.64 0.93 15.73
C MET A 167 2.42 0.78 17.05
N SER A 168 3.35 -0.17 17.11
CA SER A 168 4.18 -0.40 18.29
C SER A 168 5.07 0.79 18.65
N ASN A 169 5.44 0.90 19.93
CA ASN A 169 6.39 1.92 20.36
C ASN A 169 7.75 1.78 19.69
N LEU A 170 8.22 0.55 19.48
CA LEU A 170 9.47 0.29 18.79
C LEU A 170 9.44 0.87 17.36
N THR A 171 8.42 0.54 16.59
CA THR A 171 8.27 1.08 15.23
C THR A 171 8.16 2.60 15.23
N ARG A 172 7.42 3.17 16.17
CA ARG A 172 7.31 4.64 16.29
C ARG A 172 8.66 5.29 16.54
N THR A 173 9.46 4.72 17.45
CA THR A 173 10.82 5.20 17.74
C THR A 173 11.73 5.04 16.53
N MET A 174 11.69 3.90 15.84
CA MET A 174 12.49 3.68 14.63
C MET A 174 12.12 4.69 13.54
N LEU A 175 10.83 4.91 13.28
CA LEU A 175 10.37 5.88 12.29
C LEU A 175 10.78 7.32 12.62
N SER A 176 10.80 7.71 13.90
CA SER A 176 11.24 9.05 14.30
C SER A 176 12.74 9.32 14.10
N SER A 177 13.55 8.27 13.94
CA SER A 177 15.00 8.36 13.68
C SER A 177 15.38 8.25 12.21
N ILE A 178 14.41 8.10 11.31
CA ILE A 178 14.68 7.92 9.87
C ILE A 178 14.96 9.28 9.21
N ASP A 179 16.02 9.33 8.43
CA ASP A 179 16.24 10.40 7.45
C ASP A 179 15.41 10.13 6.18
N TYR A 180 14.19 10.66 6.18
CA TYR A 180 13.23 10.47 5.09
C TYR A 180 13.72 11.08 3.78
N GLN A 181 14.43 12.21 3.85
CA GLN A 181 14.95 12.87 2.65
C GLN A 181 16.03 12.02 1.99
N TYR A 182 16.97 11.50 2.77
CA TYR A 182 17.99 10.60 2.27
C TYR A 182 17.41 9.36 1.58
N ILE A 183 16.38 8.75 2.19
CA ILE A 183 15.71 7.58 1.58
C ILE A 183 14.99 7.95 0.30
N ALA A 184 14.30 9.09 0.27
CA ALA A 184 13.61 9.58 -0.92
C ALA A 184 14.59 9.80 -2.08
N ASP A 185 15.70 10.50 -1.83
CA ASP A 185 16.74 10.78 -2.82
C ASP A 185 17.41 9.50 -3.32
N LYS A 186 17.67 8.54 -2.42
CA LYS A 186 18.25 7.26 -2.79
C LYS A 186 17.34 6.45 -3.70
N ARG A 187 16.03 6.46 -3.43
CA ARG A 187 15.03 5.77 -4.27
C ARG A 187 14.90 6.42 -5.64
N LYS A 188 14.89 7.75 -5.72
CA LYS A 188 14.91 8.48 -6.99
C LYS A 188 16.14 8.10 -7.83
N LYS A 189 17.34 8.17 -7.26
CA LYS A 189 18.57 7.76 -7.94
C LYS A 189 18.55 6.31 -8.42
N ASN A 190 17.99 5.40 -7.61
CA ASN A 190 17.84 3.99 -8.01
C ASN A 190 16.88 3.85 -9.19
N PHE A 191 15.75 4.57 -9.17
CA PHE A 191 14.81 4.59 -10.28
C PHE A 191 15.47 5.10 -11.57
N GLU A 192 16.13 6.25 -11.54
CA GLU A 192 16.83 6.85 -12.67
C GLU A 192 17.87 5.89 -13.28
N ALA A 193 18.68 5.26 -12.41
CA ALA A 193 19.70 4.30 -12.82
C ALA A 193 19.10 3.07 -13.53
N LEU A 194 17.97 2.54 -13.03
CA LEU A 194 17.26 1.43 -13.65
C LEU A 194 16.54 1.88 -14.92
N HIS A 195 15.88 3.03 -14.91
CA HIS A 195 15.14 3.56 -16.05
C HIS A 195 16.06 3.81 -17.25
N LYS A 196 17.23 4.40 -17.02
CA LYS A 196 18.25 4.60 -18.06
C LYS A 196 18.66 3.29 -18.73
N LYS A 197 18.69 2.18 -18.00
CA LYS A 197 19.12 0.87 -18.53
C LYS A 197 17.98 0.06 -19.15
N LEU A 198 16.80 0.14 -18.55
CA LEU A 198 15.70 -0.82 -18.79
C LEU A 198 14.54 -0.25 -19.58
N SER A 199 14.38 1.08 -19.66
CA SER A 199 13.21 1.73 -20.28
C SER A 199 12.95 1.27 -21.72
N LYS A 200 13.98 1.07 -22.51
CA LYS A 200 13.86 0.60 -23.90
C LYS A 200 13.32 -0.84 -24.06
N TYR A 201 13.43 -1.64 -22.98
CA TYR A 201 12.95 -3.03 -22.96
C TYR A 201 11.66 -3.18 -22.14
N ASN A 202 11.15 -2.08 -21.57
CA ASN A 202 10.00 -2.09 -20.70
C ASN A 202 8.73 -1.77 -21.47
N LEU A 203 7.78 -2.70 -21.49
CA LEU A 203 6.45 -2.46 -22.06
C LEU A 203 5.65 -1.46 -21.22
N PHE A 204 5.91 -1.39 -19.91
CA PHE A 204 5.37 -0.34 -19.08
C PHE A 204 5.97 1.02 -19.46
N LYS A 205 5.14 1.90 -20.04
CA LYS A 205 5.54 3.28 -20.36
C LYS A 205 5.46 4.11 -19.08
N LEU A 206 6.56 4.10 -18.33
CA LEU A 206 6.67 4.86 -17.09
C LEU A 206 6.95 6.32 -17.44
N GLU A 207 6.09 7.21 -16.95
CA GLU A 207 6.39 8.64 -16.86
C GLU A 207 7.39 8.86 -15.70
N GLU A 208 8.08 9.99 -15.70
CA GLU A 208 8.94 10.35 -14.57
C GLU A 208 8.08 10.50 -13.30
N PRO A 209 8.36 9.75 -12.24
CA PRO A 209 7.51 9.75 -11.06
C PRO A 209 7.66 11.05 -10.27
N GLU A 210 6.54 11.61 -9.82
CA GLU A 210 6.51 12.77 -8.93
C GLU A 210 7.20 12.45 -7.59
N ASP A 211 6.96 11.24 -7.08
CA ASP A 211 7.43 10.76 -5.77
C ASP A 211 8.37 9.56 -5.89
N PRO A 212 9.17 9.29 -4.82
CA PRO A 212 10.02 8.11 -4.77
C PRO A 212 9.22 6.81 -4.84
N LEU A 213 9.50 5.98 -5.82
CA LEU A 213 8.80 4.71 -6.04
C LEU A 213 9.20 3.62 -5.03
N TYR A 214 8.26 2.69 -4.77
CA TYR A 214 8.53 1.48 -4.00
C TYR A 214 9.54 0.57 -4.72
N LEU A 215 9.34 0.35 -6.02
CA LEU A 215 10.20 -0.45 -6.88
C LEU A 215 10.10 0.05 -8.33
N TYR A 216 11.01 -0.40 -9.19
CA TYR A 216 10.93 -0.16 -10.63
C TYR A 216 10.04 -1.23 -11.27
N PRO A 217 8.82 -0.90 -11.75
CA PRO A 217 7.97 -1.87 -12.43
C PRO A 217 8.54 -2.16 -13.81
N PHE A 218 8.77 -3.44 -14.08
CA PHE A 218 9.36 -3.88 -15.34
C PHE A 218 8.55 -5.01 -15.96
N LEU A 219 8.01 -4.75 -17.16
CA LEU A 219 7.37 -5.74 -18.01
C LEU A 219 8.22 -5.88 -19.27
N PRO A 220 8.92 -7.00 -19.46
CA PRO A 220 9.84 -7.19 -20.60
C PRO A 220 9.08 -7.22 -21.91
N SER A 221 9.64 -6.58 -22.96
CA SER A 221 9.08 -6.54 -24.31
C SER A 221 9.20 -7.85 -25.09
N GLU A 222 10.09 -8.73 -24.68
CA GLU A 222 10.30 -10.05 -25.29
C GLU A 222 10.73 -11.06 -24.22
N ASN A 223 10.73 -12.37 -24.57
CA ASN A 223 11.10 -13.47 -23.70
C ASN A 223 12.54 -13.36 -23.16
N ILE A 224 12.73 -12.49 -22.18
CA ILE A 224 13.96 -12.48 -21.39
C ILE A 224 13.90 -13.75 -20.52
N LYS A 225 14.72 -14.74 -20.88
CA LYS A 225 14.88 -15.94 -20.03
C LYS A 225 15.37 -15.49 -18.66
N ARG A 226 14.63 -15.92 -17.65
CA ARG A 226 15.01 -15.73 -16.23
C ARG A 226 16.26 -16.51 -15.90
#